data_01cf9a5e4b5378c07d9db90ddc3ffafd
#
_entry.id   01cf9a5e4b5378c07d9db90ddc3ffafd
#
_cell.length_a   1.000
_cell.length_b   1.000
_cell.length_c   1.000
_cell.angle_alpha   90.00
_cell.angle_beta   90.00
_cell.angle_gamma   90.00
#
_symmetry.space_group_name_H-M   'P 1'
#
loop_
_entity.id
_entity.type
_entity.pdbx_description
1 polymer ?
#
loop_
_entity_poly.entity_id
_entity_poly.type
_entity_poly.pdbx_seq_one_letter_code
_entity_poly.pdbx_strand_id
1 'polypeptide(L)'
;MKQALKFLVALCVAIVILFAVRARAFIIYTVPADLDSVLIKGDRVLVNRMACDGLSRGDLVAFSRRGVHVGRIVSLPGDTVVLRGAAYVVPSVCCGRCPCADCRFYVVSLGAENTVVHTHEMMGRASKLFHLPW
;
A
#
# COMPACT_ATOMS: atom_id res chain seq x y z
N MET A 1 0.65 34.37 -33.23
CA MET A 1 -0.53 33.97 -32.43
C MET A 1 -0.93 32.51 -32.62
N LYS A 2 -1.09 32.01 -33.82
CA LYS A 2 -1.50 30.60 -34.03
C LYS A 2 -0.52 29.56 -33.46
N GLN A 3 0.79 29.84 -33.49
CA GLN A 3 1.81 28.93 -32.93
C GLN A 3 1.82 28.96 -31.39
N ALA A 4 1.66 30.14 -30.79
CA ALA A 4 1.57 30.27 -29.34
C ALA A 4 0.33 29.54 -28.77
N LEU A 5 -0.78 29.59 -29.48
CA LEU A 5 -1.99 28.87 -29.09
C LEU A 5 -1.81 27.38 -29.16
N LYS A 6 -1.16 26.86 -30.20
CA LYS A 6 -0.84 25.42 -30.32
C LYS A 6 0.06 24.94 -29.19
N PHE A 7 1.07 25.74 -28.83
CA PHE A 7 1.96 25.43 -27.74
C PHE A 7 1.22 25.40 -26.40
N LEU A 8 0.34 26.37 -26.17
CA LEU A 8 -0.45 26.45 -24.95
C LEU A 8 -1.42 25.28 -24.81
N VAL A 9 -2.06 24.85 -25.90
CA VAL A 9 -2.94 23.68 -25.91
C VAL A 9 -2.13 22.41 -25.63
N ALA A 10 -0.97 22.23 -26.26
CA ALA A 10 -0.10 21.08 -26.03
C ALA A 10 0.37 21.02 -24.57
N LEU A 11 0.71 22.16 -23.97
CA LEU A 11 1.11 22.24 -22.58
C LEU A 11 -0.04 21.85 -21.65
N CYS A 12 -1.26 22.35 -21.89
CA CYS A 12 -2.44 21.97 -21.11
C CYS A 12 -2.72 20.47 -21.19
N VAL A 13 -2.65 19.88 -22.36
CA VAL A 13 -2.84 18.44 -22.55
C VAL A 13 -1.77 17.64 -21.78
N ALA A 14 -0.52 18.05 -21.85
CA ALA A 14 0.56 17.41 -21.12
C ALA A 14 0.35 17.46 -19.60
N ILE A 15 -0.09 18.60 -19.08
CA ILE A 15 -0.41 18.78 -17.66
C ILE A 15 -1.57 17.87 -17.25
N VAL A 16 -2.64 17.79 -18.05
CA VAL A 16 -3.80 16.93 -17.76
C VAL A 16 -3.38 15.46 -17.74
N ILE A 17 -2.56 15.00 -18.68
CA ILE A 17 -2.05 13.64 -18.72
C ILE A 17 -1.21 13.35 -17.47
N LEU A 18 -0.36 14.27 -17.08
CA LEU A 18 0.50 14.12 -15.91
C LEU A 18 -0.30 14.03 -14.62
N PHE A 19 -1.36 14.84 -14.48
CA PHE A 19 -2.30 14.74 -13.36
C PHE A 19 -3.08 13.43 -13.36
N ALA A 20 -3.52 12.96 -14.52
CA ALA A 20 -4.24 11.69 -14.64
C ALA A 20 -3.35 10.50 -14.24
N VAL A 21 -2.09 10.48 -14.65
CA VAL A 21 -1.12 9.45 -14.26
C VAL A 21 -0.87 9.49 -12.75
N ARG A 22 -0.65 10.66 -12.19
CA ARG A 22 -0.45 10.81 -10.74
C ARG A 22 -1.68 10.39 -9.94
N ALA A 23 -2.86 10.73 -10.37
CA ALA A 23 -4.10 10.33 -9.70
C ALA A 23 -4.31 8.80 -9.69
N ARG A 24 -3.78 8.10 -10.70
CA ARG A 24 -3.81 6.63 -10.75
C ARG A 24 -2.71 5.97 -9.91
N ALA A 25 -1.56 6.62 -9.75
CA ALA A 25 -0.43 6.11 -8.99
C ALA A 25 -0.62 6.24 -7.47
N PHE A 26 -1.38 7.23 -7.03
CA PHE A 26 -1.60 7.55 -5.62
C PHE A 26 -3.09 7.53 -5.28
N ILE A 27 -3.41 6.91 -4.16
CA ILE A 27 -4.78 6.86 -3.61
C ILE A 27 -4.73 7.30 -2.16
N ILE A 28 -5.74 8.06 -1.74
CA ILE A 28 -5.91 8.47 -0.35
C ILE A 28 -6.96 7.57 0.29
N TYR A 29 -6.60 6.97 1.42
CA TYR A 29 -7.49 6.15 2.23
C TYR A 29 -7.67 6.74 3.62
N THR A 30 -8.88 6.57 4.15
CA THR A 30 -9.17 6.86 5.56
C THR A 30 -9.04 5.58 6.37
N VAL A 31 -8.30 5.61 7.46
CA VAL A 31 -8.08 4.47 8.34
C VAL A 31 -9.37 4.14 9.09
N PRO A 32 -9.90 2.91 8.95
CA PRO A 32 -11.20 2.56 9.54
C PRO A 32 -11.16 2.23 11.03
N ALA A 33 -9.98 1.91 11.57
CA ALA A 33 -9.79 1.55 12.98
C ALA A 33 -8.38 1.92 13.44
N ASP A 34 -8.18 2.01 14.75
CA ASP A 34 -6.87 2.27 15.33
C ASP A 34 -5.91 1.14 14.97
N LEU A 35 -4.77 1.49 14.42
CA LEU A 35 -3.71 0.54 14.06
C LEU A 35 -2.62 0.48 15.13
N ASP A 36 -2.11 1.64 15.50
CA ASP A 36 -1.11 1.80 16.54
C ASP A 36 -1.20 3.20 17.17
N SER A 37 -0.23 3.56 18.02
CA SER A 37 -0.19 4.88 18.65
C SER A 37 0.00 6.04 17.68
N VAL A 38 0.48 5.76 16.48
CA VAL A 38 0.77 6.77 15.45
C VAL A 38 -0.38 6.90 14.46
N LEU A 39 -1.07 5.81 14.15
CA LEU A 39 -2.12 5.73 13.16
C LEU A 39 -3.44 5.33 13.81
N ILE A 40 -4.31 6.30 13.98
CA ILE A 40 -5.61 6.14 14.64
C ILE A 40 -6.76 6.21 13.62
N LYS A 41 -7.91 5.76 14.03
CA LYS A 41 -9.14 5.85 13.24
C LYS A 41 -9.40 7.30 12.78
N GLY A 42 -9.68 7.46 11.50
CA GLY A 42 -9.93 8.75 10.87
C GLY A 42 -8.69 9.40 10.26
N ASP A 43 -7.50 8.87 10.50
CA ASP A 43 -6.28 9.33 9.84
C ASP A 43 -6.34 9.05 8.33
N ARG A 44 -5.75 9.92 7.57
CA ARG A 44 -5.63 9.74 6.11
C ARG A 44 -4.24 9.29 5.74
N VAL A 45 -4.18 8.29 4.90
CA VAL A 45 -2.93 7.73 4.36
C VAL A 45 -2.89 7.87 2.85
N LEU A 46 -1.72 8.20 2.34
CA LEU A 46 -1.44 8.21 0.92
C LEU A 46 -0.85 6.86 0.53
N VAL A 47 -1.50 6.16 -0.38
CA VAL A 47 -1.04 4.87 -0.90
C VAL A 47 -0.35 5.08 -2.24
N ASN A 48 0.93 4.75 -2.31
CA ASN A 48 1.69 4.73 -3.56
C ASN A 48 1.57 3.34 -4.19
N ARG A 49 0.74 3.22 -5.20
CA ARG A 49 0.49 1.95 -5.90
C ARG A 49 1.68 1.43 -6.71
N MET A 50 2.67 2.27 -6.96
CA MET A 50 3.87 1.87 -7.68
C MET A 50 4.95 1.28 -6.76
N ALA A 51 4.83 1.47 -5.44
CA ALA A 51 5.80 1.01 -4.45
C ALA A 51 5.33 -0.30 -3.79
N CYS A 52 5.34 -1.39 -4.56
CA CYS A 52 5.00 -2.74 -4.07
C CYS A 52 6.23 -3.60 -3.76
N ASP A 53 7.41 -3.15 -4.14
CA ASP A 53 8.68 -3.83 -3.94
C ASP A 53 9.54 -3.14 -2.88
N GLY A 54 10.55 -3.84 -2.38
CA GLY A 54 11.50 -3.29 -1.42
C GLY A 54 10.88 -2.95 -0.07
N LEU A 55 9.84 -3.66 0.33
CA LEU A 55 9.15 -3.45 1.60
C LEU A 55 10.01 -3.95 2.77
N SER A 56 10.01 -3.21 3.87
CA SER A 56 10.77 -3.49 5.07
C SER A 56 9.87 -3.60 6.29
N ARG A 57 10.40 -4.16 7.38
CA ARG A 57 9.68 -4.16 8.66
C ARG A 57 9.37 -2.73 9.10
N GLY A 58 8.18 -2.52 9.62
CA GLY A 58 7.70 -1.22 10.05
C GLY A 58 7.11 -0.37 8.93
N ASP A 59 7.19 -0.80 7.68
CA ASP A 59 6.54 -0.10 6.57
C ASP A 59 5.02 -0.20 6.69
N LEU A 60 4.36 0.89 6.40
CA LEU A 60 2.91 0.96 6.30
C LEU A 60 2.49 0.57 4.89
N VAL A 61 1.59 -0.38 4.77
CA VAL A 61 1.11 -0.88 3.47
C VAL A 61 -0.41 -0.92 3.42
N ALA A 62 -0.94 -0.75 2.23
CA ALA A 62 -2.33 -1.00 1.94
C ALA A 62 -2.46 -2.28 1.11
N PHE A 63 -3.44 -3.09 1.43
CA PHE A 63 -3.74 -4.32 0.71
C PHE A 63 -5.25 -4.51 0.54
N SER A 64 -5.63 -5.28 -0.46
CA SER A 64 -7.02 -5.56 -0.80
C SER A 64 -7.37 -7.02 -0.50
N ARG A 65 -8.26 -7.23 0.45
CA ARG A 65 -8.85 -8.52 0.78
C ARG A 65 -10.28 -8.29 1.25
N ARG A 66 -11.26 -8.51 0.38
CA ARG A 66 -12.67 -8.17 0.64
C ARG A 66 -12.86 -6.72 1.12
N GLY A 67 -12.13 -5.79 0.50
CA GLY A 67 -12.05 -4.40 0.90
C GLY A 67 -10.60 -3.96 1.11
N VAL A 68 -10.40 -2.68 1.35
CA VAL A 68 -9.07 -2.11 1.55
C VAL A 68 -8.73 -2.09 3.03
N HIS A 69 -7.55 -2.58 3.34
CA HIS A 69 -6.99 -2.58 4.68
C HIS A 69 -5.63 -1.89 4.66
N VAL A 70 -5.32 -1.21 5.74
CA VAL A 70 -4.01 -0.61 5.97
C VAL A 70 -3.40 -1.28 7.18
N GLY A 71 -2.16 -1.70 7.08
CA GLY A 71 -1.45 -2.36 8.14
C GLY A 71 0.03 -2.08 8.11
N ARG A 72 0.73 -2.48 9.17
CA ARG A 72 2.18 -2.32 9.28
C ARG A 72 2.87 -3.65 9.15
N ILE A 73 3.91 -3.74 8.32
CA ILE A 73 4.69 -4.96 8.15
C ILE A 73 5.44 -5.30 9.44
N VAL A 74 5.19 -6.48 9.94
CA VAL A 74 5.82 -7.03 11.15
C VAL A 74 6.93 -8.00 10.80
N SER A 75 6.74 -8.81 9.76
CA SER A 75 7.69 -9.84 9.35
C SER A 75 7.81 -9.93 7.83
N LEU A 76 9.02 -10.21 7.39
CA LEU A 76 9.39 -10.38 5.99
C LEU A 76 9.42 -11.86 5.61
N PRO A 77 9.45 -12.19 4.30
CA PRO A 77 9.65 -13.57 3.85
C PRO A 77 10.91 -14.22 4.47
N GLY A 78 10.78 -15.44 4.95
CA GLY A 78 11.85 -16.16 5.62
C GLY A 78 11.97 -15.94 7.13
N ASP A 79 11.24 -14.97 7.68
CA ASP A 79 11.22 -14.73 9.12
C ASP A 79 10.37 -15.78 9.84
N THR A 80 10.73 -16.08 11.09
CA THR A 80 9.90 -16.92 11.98
C THR A 80 8.97 -16.02 12.79
N VAL A 81 7.68 -16.31 12.76
CA VAL A 81 6.65 -15.58 13.49
C VAL A 81 5.82 -16.51 14.35
N VAL A 82 5.30 -16.01 15.43
CA VAL A 82 4.35 -16.73 16.29
C VAL A 82 2.95 -16.20 16.02
N LEU A 83 2.11 -17.05 15.47
CA LEU A 83 0.72 -16.77 15.20
C LEU A 83 -0.16 -17.74 15.96
N ARG A 84 -1.09 -17.25 16.75
CA ARG A 84 -2.04 -18.06 17.53
C ARG A 84 -1.36 -19.12 18.41
N GLY A 85 -0.19 -18.78 18.97
CA GLY A 85 0.56 -19.66 19.85
C GLY A 85 1.46 -20.69 19.16
N ALA A 86 1.50 -20.72 17.82
CA ALA A 86 2.37 -21.59 17.06
C ALA A 86 3.42 -20.80 16.26
N ALA A 87 4.63 -21.33 16.18
CA ALA A 87 5.71 -20.74 15.39
C ALA A 87 5.61 -21.16 13.93
N TYR A 88 5.65 -20.18 13.02
CA TYR A 88 5.63 -20.40 11.57
C TYR A 88 6.78 -19.65 10.92
N VAL A 89 7.33 -20.24 9.88
CA VAL A 89 8.26 -19.56 8.98
C VAL A 89 7.46 -18.93 7.86
N VAL A 90 7.63 -17.63 7.63
CA VAL A 90 6.96 -16.92 6.54
C VAL A 90 7.50 -17.43 5.21
N PRO A 91 6.65 -17.99 4.32
CA PRO A 91 7.12 -18.53 3.05
C PRO A 91 7.77 -17.45 2.18
N SER A 92 8.85 -17.80 1.53
CA SER A 92 9.53 -16.92 0.57
C SER A 92 8.99 -17.05 -0.86
N VAL A 93 8.17 -18.07 -1.11
CA VAL A 93 7.61 -18.39 -2.44
C VAL A 93 6.09 -18.34 -2.38
N CYS A 94 5.48 -17.72 -3.37
CA CYS A 94 4.03 -17.62 -3.51
C CYS A 94 3.38 -18.98 -3.84
N CYS A 95 2.04 -18.95 -3.86
CA CYS A 95 1.17 -20.08 -4.18
C CYS A 95 1.38 -20.73 -5.57
N GLY A 96 2.22 -20.17 -6.43
CA GLY A 96 2.48 -20.66 -7.78
C GLY A 96 1.31 -20.49 -8.77
N ARG A 97 0.20 -19.93 -8.31
CA ARG A 97 -1.03 -19.73 -9.13
C ARG A 97 -1.24 -18.30 -9.58
N CYS A 98 -0.54 -17.36 -8.97
CA CYS A 98 -0.65 -15.96 -9.35
C CYS A 98 0.30 -15.63 -10.52
N PRO A 99 -0.03 -14.63 -11.35
CA PRO A 99 0.81 -14.19 -12.45
C PRO A 99 2.02 -13.36 -12.01
N CYS A 100 2.27 -13.22 -10.70
CA CYS A 100 3.37 -12.44 -10.15
C CYS A 100 4.69 -13.17 -10.32
N ALA A 101 5.71 -12.51 -10.88
CA ALA A 101 7.04 -13.07 -11.02
C ALA A 101 7.74 -13.27 -9.67
N ASP A 102 7.55 -12.34 -8.72
CA ASP A 102 8.17 -12.31 -7.39
C ASP A 102 7.10 -12.20 -6.28
N CYS A 103 6.14 -13.10 -6.29
CA CYS A 103 5.13 -13.12 -5.24
C CYS A 103 5.72 -13.62 -3.93
N ARG A 104 5.57 -12.84 -2.88
CA ARG A 104 6.07 -13.12 -1.53
C ARG A 104 4.97 -12.97 -0.51
N PHE A 105 5.22 -13.51 0.68
CA PHE A 105 4.34 -13.38 1.82
C PHE A 105 4.91 -12.38 2.82
N TYR A 106 4.03 -11.58 3.39
CA TYR A 106 4.36 -10.65 4.48
C TYR A 106 3.39 -10.86 5.61
N VAL A 107 3.84 -10.68 6.84
CA VAL A 107 2.95 -10.61 8.00
C VAL A 107 2.71 -9.16 8.32
N VAL A 108 1.46 -8.78 8.33
CA VAL A 108 1.00 -7.41 8.52
C VAL A 108 0.15 -7.34 9.78
N SER A 109 0.45 -6.37 10.64
CA SER A 109 -0.36 -6.07 11.82
C SER A 109 -1.49 -5.14 11.45
N LEU A 110 -2.70 -5.50 11.84
CA LEU A 110 -3.91 -4.68 11.74
C LEU A 110 -4.27 -4.00 13.08
N GLY A 111 -3.33 -3.98 14.03
CA GLY A 111 -3.54 -3.46 15.37
C GLY A 111 -3.96 -4.57 16.35
N ALA A 112 -5.17 -5.08 16.21
CA ALA A 112 -5.68 -6.15 17.09
C ALA A 112 -5.15 -7.54 16.73
N GLU A 113 -4.85 -7.78 15.48
CA GLU A 113 -4.39 -9.07 14.96
C GLU A 113 -3.36 -8.94 13.86
N ASN A 114 -2.60 -10.01 13.65
CA ASN A 114 -1.66 -10.14 12.54
C ASN A 114 -2.24 -11.04 11.46
N THR A 115 -2.03 -10.67 10.23
CA THR A 115 -2.48 -11.45 9.07
C THR A 115 -1.35 -11.64 8.06
N VAL A 116 -1.43 -12.72 7.30
CA VAL A 116 -0.49 -12.99 6.21
C VAL A 116 -1.06 -12.38 4.93
N VAL A 117 -0.26 -11.57 4.26
CA VAL A 117 -0.63 -10.88 3.02
C VAL A 117 0.30 -11.30 1.90
N HIS A 118 -0.29 -11.64 0.75
CA HIS A 118 0.44 -11.97 -0.46
C HIS A 118 0.80 -10.70 -1.24
N THR A 119 1.89 -10.73 -1.99
CA THR A 119 2.29 -9.59 -2.83
C THR A 119 1.20 -9.19 -3.82
N HIS A 120 0.45 -10.15 -4.38
CA HIS A 120 -0.64 -9.84 -5.32
C HIS A 120 -1.85 -9.17 -4.66
N GLU A 121 -1.97 -9.23 -3.34
CA GLU A 121 -2.98 -8.49 -2.57
C GLU A 121 -2.53 -7.08 -2.22
N MET A 122 -1.21 -6.80 -2.26
CA MET A 122 -0.66 -5.49 -1.96
C MET A 122 -1.12 -4.44 -2.96
N MET A 123 -1.59 -3.32 -2.45
CA MET A 123 -1.90 -2.14 -3.27
C MET A 123 -0.69 -1.21 -3.39
N GLY A 124 0.08 -1.08 -2.33
CA GLY A 124 1.28 -0.28 -2.30
C GLY A 124 1.69 0.16 -0.91
N ARG A 125 2.80 0.88 -0.84
CA ARG A 125 3.28 1.48 0.39
C ARG A 125 2.40 2.66 0.76
N ALA A 126 2.02 2.75 2.03
CA ALA A 126 1.23 3.84 2.58
C ALA A 126 2.10 4.81 3.39
N SER A 127 1.71 6.06 3.40
CA SER A 127 2.31 7.10 4.23
C SER A 127 1.22 7.90 4.91
N LYS A 128 1.37 8.17 6.21
CA LYS A 128 0.43 9.03 6.92
C LYS A 128 0.53 10.47 6.39
N LEU A 129 -0.61 11.05 6.01
CA LEU A 129 -0.67 12.44 5.57
C LEU A 129 -0.94 13.37 6.74
N PHE A 130 -2.14 13.31 7.28
CA PHE A 130 -2.57 14.18 8.37
C PHE A 130 -3.86 13.64 9.00
N HIS A 131 -4.14 14.11 10.19
CA HIS A 131 -5.40 13.86 10.87
C HIS A 131 -6.31 15.08 10.71
N LEU A 132 -7.49 14.87 10.15
CA LEU A 132 -8.54 15.89 10.12
C LEU A 132 -9.48 15.64 11.29
N PRO A 133 -9.67 16.62 12.17
CA PRO A 133 -10.50 16.46 13.37
C PRO A 133 -11.99 16.62 13.05
N TRP A 134 -12.53 15.78 12.18
CA TRP A 134 -13.97 15.68 11.93
C TRP A 134 -14.43 14.29 11.63
#